data_3107ae3256755456c96b1fb4b68c6d77
#
_entry.id   3107ae3256755456c96b1fb4b68c6d77
#
_cell.length_a   1.000
_cell.length_b   1.000
_cell.length_c   1.000
_cell.angle_alpha   90.00
_cell.angle_beta   90.00
_cell.angle_gamma   90.00
#
_symmetry.space_group_name_H-M   'P 1'
#
loop_
_entity.id
_entity.type
_entity.pdbx_description
1 polymer ?
#
loop_
_entity_poly.entity_id
_entity_poly.type
_entity_poly.pdbx_seq_one_letter_code
_entity_poly.pdbx_strand_id
1 'polypeptide(L)'
;MMRRRTLLAAGAALAATGPAAAETGQVRLSHGYGILYLPLMVMRDRKLLEGQLAKAGMPKPEVTWQLLDGGNVINDAMLAGALDIAGTGSPGFITLWAKARDIPRAAVIGVCGLSTCALTLNTNRPRLNSLADFTPDDKIALPGIKTSLAAVVLQMLVAQQFGPANYAKLDPMTVGLPHPEAYAALMSGKTEIAAHFASPPFSILELADKRIHKVVAASDVLGQSTLDVVFAPKRFVDANPATMTAFLAAIDEANALIADDPAAAAQSYIRLASAKMSEADVLQMVKDPDSKFSATPTGVTRYAEFMHQVGSVKVKPDRWSDLFMPVLASRAGS
;
A
#
# COMPACT_ATOMS: atom_id res chain seq x y z
N MET A 1 78.30 -15.23 28.18
CA MET A 1 77.37 -15.82 27.24
C MET A 1 75.96 -15.73 27.80
N MET A 2 75.21 -14.71 27.40
CA MET A 2 73.83 -14.47 27.85
C MET A 2 72.89 -14.82 26.72
N ARG A 3 71.96 -15.79 26.93
CA ARG A 3 70.89 -16.14 25.99
C ARG A 3 69.69 -15.20 26.20
N ARG A 4 69.35 -14.43 25.18
CA ARG A 4 68.14 -13.61 25.08
C ARG A 4 66.91 -14.51 24.87
N ARG A 5 65.94 -14.46 25.80
CA ARG A 5 64.62 -15.07 25.65
C ARG A 5 63.69 -14.01 24.99
N THR A 6 63.21 -14.34 23.80
CA THR A 6 62.21 -13.59 23.07
C THR A 6 60.82 -13.94 23.63
N LEU A 7 60.12 -12.98 24.22
CA LEU A 7 58.72 -13.09 24.63
C LEU A 7 57.85 -12.69 23.43
N LEU A 8 57.12 -13.66 22.85
CA LEU A 8 56.03 -13.43 21.94
C LEU A 8 54.80 -12.97 22.70
N ALA A 9 54.43 -11.71 22.54
CA ALA A 9 53.13 -11.15 23.01
C ALA A 9 52.06 -11.51 21.98
N ALA A 10 51.20 -12.46 22.31
CA ALA A 10 49.97 -12.71 21.57
C ALA A 10 48.93 -11.64 21.92
N GLY A 11 48.74 -10.66 21.06
CA GLY A 11 47.67 -9.67 21.15
C GLY A 11 46.32 -10.31 20.82
N ALA A 12 45.51 -10.58 21.81
CA ALA A 12 44.11 -10.94 21.60
C ALA A 12 43.34 -9.67 21.19
N ALA A 13 42.96 -9.59 19.92
CA ALA A 13 41.99 -8.58 19.44
C ALA A 13 40.62 -8.94 20.03
N LEU A 14 40.22 -8.30 21.12
CA LEU A 14 38.82 -8.24 21.52
C LEU A 14 38.07 -7.44 20.48
N ALA A 15 37.29 -8.10 19.61
CA ALA A 15 36.27 -7.48 18.84
C ALA A 15 35.21 -6.93 19.82
N ALA A 16 35.21 -5.63 20.01
CA ALA A 16 34.16 -4.94 20.76
C ALA A 16 32.85 -5.08 19.95
N THR A 17 32.08 -6.12 20.23
CA THR A 17 30.67 -6.16 19.86
C THR A 17 29.98 -5.10 20.74
N GLY A 18 29.77 -3.89 20.17
CA GLY A 18 28.90 -2.90 20.80
C GLY A 18 27.54 -3.56 21.12
N PRO A 19 26.83 -3.10 22.15
CA PRO A 19 25.51 -3.63 22.44
C PRO A 19 24.65 -3.49 21.19
N ALA A 20 24.17 -4.61 20.63
CA ALA A 20 23.15 -4.56 19.60
C ALA A 20 22.00 -3.76 20.18
N ALA A 21 21.61 -2.67 19.52
CA ALA A 21 20.45 -1.89 19.94
C ALA A 21 19.28 -2.86 20.07
N ALA A 22 18.59 -2.83 21.22
CA ALA A 22 17.44 -3.70 21.43
C ALA A 22 16.38 -3.38 20.39
N GLU A 23 15.91 -4.40 19.67
CA GLU A 23 14.78 -4.26 18.74
C GLU A 23 13.54 -3.81 19.51
N THR A 24 12.59 -3.21 18.77
CA THR A 24 11.37 -2.66 19.38
C THR A 24 10.55 -3.70 20.15
N GLY A 25 10.01 -3.30 21.29
CA GLY A 25 9.03 -4.10 22.06
C GLY A 25 7.59 -3.96 21.53
N GLN A 26 7.34 -3.08 20.55
CA GLN A 26 6.02 -2.84 19.96
C GLN A 26 6.15 -2.57 18.47
N VAL A 27 5.20 -3.12 17.68
CA VAL A 27 5.06 -2.86 16.25
C VAL A 27 3.62 -2.44 15.96
N ARG A 28 3.44 -1.21 15.51
CA ARG A 28 2.14 -0.62 15.19
C ARG A 28 1.96 -0.59 13.68
N LEU A 29 0.99 -1.36 13.21
CA LEU A 29 0.72 -1.55 11.79
C LEU A 29 -0.62 -0.94 11.38
N SER A 30 -0.75 -0.59 10.10
CA SER A 30 -2.04 -0.27 9.52
C SER A 30 -2.25 -0.93 8.17
N HIS A 31 -3.52 -1.16 7.85
CA HIS A 31 -4.01 -1.50 6.52
C HIS A 31 -5.31 -0.74 6.23
N GLY A 32 -5.66 -0.60 4.95
CA GLY A 32 -6.93 -0.02 4.51
C GLY A 32 -8.01 -1.07 4.28
N TYR A 33 -9.07 -0.64 3.59
CA TYR A 33 -10.19 -1.49 3.20
C TYR A 33 -9.90 -2.23 1.88
N GLY A 34 -10.49 -3.41 1.74
CA GLY A 34 -10.54 -4.15 0.49
C GLY A 34 -9.45 -5.17 0.30
N ILE A 35 -9.54 -5.85 -0.85
CA ILE A 35 -8.69 -7.00 -1.18
C ILE A 35 -7.23 -6.63 -1.39
N LEU A 36 -6.93 -5.36 -1.72
CA LEU A 36 -5.57 -4.87 -1.89
C LEU A 36 -4.69 -5.12 -0.67
N TYR A 37 -5.29 -5.18 0.52
CA TYR A 37 -4.59 -5.41 1.79
C TYR A 37 -4.60 -6.87 2.25
N LEU A 38 -5.04 -7.82 1.40
CA LEU A 38 -5.15 -9.24 1.78
C LEU A 38 -3.87 -9.82 2.39
N PRO A 39 -2.64 -9.57 1.87
CA PRO A 39 -1.44 -10.12 2.51
C PRO A 39 -1.24 -9.65 3.96
N LEU A 40 -1.54 -8.38 4.25
CA LEU A 40 -1.49 -7.84 5.62
C LEU A 40 -2.62 -8.43 6.48
N MET A 41 -3.80 -8.66 5.92
CA MET A 41 -4.91 -9.28 6.64
C MET A 41 -4.62 -10.75 6.97
N VAL A 42 -4.05 -11.52 6.04
CA VAL A 42 -3.59 -12.89 6.29
C VAL A 42 -2.49 -12.89 7.34
N MET A 43 -1.50 -11.99 7.24
CA MET A 43 -0.45 -11.84 8.24
C MET A 43 -1.04 -11.59 9.64
N ARG A 44 -1.99 -10.68 9.76
CA ARG A 44 -2.68 -10.34 11.01
C ARG A 44 -3.46 -11.52 11.58
N ASP A 45 -4.31 -12.13 10.77
CA ASP A 45 -5.21 -13.21 11.17
C ASP A 45 -4.46 -14.47 11.61
N ARG A 46 -3.38 -14.81 10.88
CA ARG A 46 -2.54 -15.98 11.12
C ARG A 46 -1.37 -15.70 12.06
N LYS A 47 -1.19 -14.46 12.52
CA LYS A 47 -0.07 -14.03 13.39
C LYS A 47 1.30 -14.38 12.81
N LEU A 48 1.47 -14.17 11.48
CA LEU A 48 2.68 -14.60 10.78
C LEU A 48 3.91 -13.79 11.22
N LEU A 49 3.74 -12.48 11.47
CA LEU A 49 4.84 -11.65 11.96
C LEU A 49 5.35 -12.15 13.31
N GLU A 50 4.45 -12.41 14.25
CA GLU A 50 4.80 -12.96 15.58
C GLU A 50 5.46 -14.33 15.44
N GLY A 51 4.99 -15.15 14.49
CA GLY A 51 5.59 -16.45 14.18
C GLY A 51 7.02 -16.34 13.65
N GLN A 52 7.28 -15.41 12.72
CA GLN A 52 8.62 -15.20 12.17
C GLN A 52 9.58 -14.60 13.20
N LEU A 53 9.11 -13.68 14.04
CA LEU A 53 9.90 -13.14 15.16
C LEU A 53 10.30 -14.23 16.16
N ALA A 54 9.37 -15.13 16.50
CA ALA A 54 9.66 -16.27 17.37
C ALA A 54 10.68 -17.23 16.76
N LYS A 55 10.57 -17.54 15.44
CA LYS A 55 11.56 -18.35 14.70
C LYS A 55 12.96 -17.72 14.74
N ALA A 56 13.03 -16.39 14.73
CA ALA A 56 14.29 -15.64 14.83
C ALA A 56 14.83 -15.54 16.27
N GLY A 57 14.16 -16.17 17.26
CA GLY A 57 14.56 -16.11 18.67
C GLY A 57 14.40 -14.73 19.31
N MET A 58 13.59 -13.86 18.69
CA MET A 58 13.36 -12.50 19.18
C MET A 58 12.31 -12.46 20.29
N PRO A 59 12.42 -11.51 21.24
CA PRO A 59 11.34 -11.23 22.17
C PRO A 59 10.05 -10.95 21.39
N LYS A 60 8.92 -11.47 21.87
CA LYS A 60 7.63 -11.24 21.24
C LYS A 60 7.21 -9.78 21.45
N PRO A 61 7.20 -8.93 20.39
CA PRO A 61 6.71 -7.57 20.52
C PRO A 61 5.19 -7.57 20.65
N GLU A 62 4.64 -6.50 21.18
CA GLU A 62 3.23 -6.20 21.07
C GLU A 62 2.93 -5.75 19.63
N VAL A 63 2.12 -6.52 18.90
CA VAL A 63 1.70 -6.19 17.53
C VAL A 63 0.28 -5.65 17.55
N THR A 64 0.14 -4.37 17.15
CA THR A 64 -1.16 -3.69 17.09
C THR A 64 -1.50 -3.30 15.66
N TRP A 65 -2.80 -3.28 15.34
CA TRP A 65 -3.30 -2.99 13.99
C TRP A 65 -4.35 -1.89 14.03
N GLN A 66 -4.22 -0.94 13.12
CA GLN A 66 -5.20 0.12 12.86
C GLN A 66 -5.78 -0.03 11.46
N LEU A 67 -7.07 0.27 11.31
CA LEU A 67 -7.75 0.34 10.02
C LEU A 67 -7.83 1.82 9.63
N LEU A 68 -7.05 2.22 8.64
CA LEU A 68 -6.97 3.58 8.14
C LEU A 68 -7.14 3.59 6.63
N ASP A 69 -7.90 4.55 6.11
CA ASP A 69 -8.13 4.69 4.68
C ASP A 69 -7.75 6.09 4.18
N GLY A 70 -7.18 6.13 2.97
CA GLY A 70 -6.70 7.36 2.35
C GLY A 70 -5.26 7.73 2.70
N GLY A 71 -4.47 8.04 1.66
CA GLY A 71 -3.03 8.31 1.79
C GLY A 71 -2.69 9.48 2.73
N ASN A 72 -3.56 10.50 2.83
CA ASN A 72 -3.35 11.64 3.72
C ASN A 72 -3.42 11.20 5.20
N VAL A 73 -4.46 10.43 5.56
CA VAL A 73 -4.67 9.96 6.94
C VAL A 73 -3.51 9.08 7.40
N ILE A 74 -3.05 8.17 6.52
CA ILE A 74 -1.92 7.27 6.79
C ILE A 74 -0.62 8.08 6.93
N ASN A 75 -0.38 9.05 6.05
CA ASN A 75 0.80 9.90 6.09
C ASN A 75 0.85 10.76 7.37
N ASP A 76 -0.28 11.32 7.79
CA ASP A 76 -0.37 12.11 9.03
C ASP A 76 -0.11 11.23 10.26
N ALA A 77 -0.69 10.03 10.32
CA ALA A 77 -0.44 9.06 11.39
C ALA A 77 1.04 8.61 11.45
N MET A 78 1.67 8.41 10.28
CA MET A 78 3.09 8.07 10.17
C MET A 78 3.98 9.21 10.67
N LEU A 79 3.73 10.45 10.25
CA LEU A 79 4.48 11.63 10.69
C LEU A 79 4.30 11.94 12.18
N ALA A 80 3.10 11.68 12.72
CA ALA A 80 2.82 11.80 14.16
C ALA A 80 3.50 10.70 14.99
N GLY A 81 4.09 9.67 14.36
CA GLY A 81 4.69 8.54 15.06
C GLY A 81 3.66 7.58 15.66
N ALA A 82 2.42 7.58 15.17
CA ALA A 82 1.37 6.66 15.59
C ALA A 82 1.47 5.28 14.92
N LEU A 83 2.28 5.16 13.85
CA LEU A 83 2.51 3.95 13.08
C LEU A 83 4.02 3.70 12.91
N ASP A 84 4.37 2.43 12.84
CA ASP A 84 5.72 1.94 12.53
C ASP A 84 5.81 1.35 11.13
N ILE A 85 4.75 0.68 10.66
CA ILE A 85 4.65 0.11 9.31
C ILE A 85 3.22 0.33 8.80
N ALA A 86 3.07 0.74 7.55
CA ALA A 86 1.76 0.98 6.96
C ALA A 86 1.63 0.43 5.55
N GLY A 87 0.47 -0.18 5.25
CA GLY A 87 0.01 -0.40 3.88
C GLY A 87 -0.69 0.84 3.34
N THR A 88 -0.39 1.25 2.12
CA THR A 88 -1.00 2.42 1.47
C THR A 88 -0.92 2.34 -0.04
N GLY A 89 -1.76 3.13 -0.73
CA GLY A 89 -1.62 3.33 -2.17
C GLY A 89 -0.25 3.92 -2.55
N SER A 90 0.35 3.40 -3.61
CA SER A 90 1.69 3.82 -4.09
C SER A 90 1.85 5.35 -4.19
N PRO A 91 0.87 6.14 -4.70
CA PRO A 91 1.00 7.60 -4.75
C PRO A 91 1.06 8.27 -3.37
N GLY A 92 0.33 7.75 -2.37
CA GLY A 92 0.38 8.27 -0.99
C GLY A 92 1.77 8.14 -0.40
N PHE A 93 2.38 6.96 -0.55
CA PHE A 93 3.77 6.70 -0.16
C PHE A 93 4.75 7.62 -0.90
N ILE A 94 4.68 7.68 -2.25
CA ILE A 94 5.58 8.50 -3.08
C ILE A 94 5.48 9.99 -2.68
N THR A 95 4.27 10.47 -2.35
CA THR A 95 4.06 11.84 -1.88
C THR A 95 4.86 12.12 -0.59
N LEU A 96 4.77 11.22 0.39
CA LEU A 96 5.49 11.39 1.65
C LEU A 96 7.00 11.21 1.47
N TRP A 97 7.42 10.19 0.71
CA TRP A 97 8.82 9.98 0.38
C TRP A 97 9.46 11.21 -0.26
N ALA A 98 8.81 11.79 -1.27
CA ALA A 98 9.33 12.97 -1.97
C ALA A 98 9.42 14.22 -1.08
N LYS A 99 8.45 14.41 -0.17
CA LYS A 99 8.40 15.56 0.73
C LYS A 99 9.36 15.44 1.92
N ALA A 100 9.60 14.22 2.39
CA ALA A 100 10.28 13.97 3.66
C ALA A 100 11.72 13.42 3.50
N ARG A 101 12.16 13.07 2.27
CA ARG A 101 13.43 12.36 2.03
C ARG A 101 14.65 13.05 2.63
N ASP A 102 14.68 14.38 2.63
CA ASP A 102 15.80 15.19 3.14
C ASP A 102 15.62 15.61 4.62
N ILE A 103 14.60 15.07 5.29
CA ILE A 103 14.28 15.34 6.69
C ILE A 103 14.47 14.04 7.48
N PRO A 104 15.63 13.81 8.13
CA PRO A 104 15.97 12.50 8.73
C PRO A 104 14.91 11.93 9.68
N ARG A 105 14.25 12.81 10.48
CA ARG A 105 13.19 12.38 11.42
C ARG A 105 11.86 11.99 10.76
N ALA A 106 11.63 12.44 9.52
CA ALA A 106 10.38 12.24 8.77
C ALA A 106 10.57 11.34 7.55
N ALA A 107 11.82 11.05 7.14
CA ALA A 107 12.14 10.23 5.99
C ALA A 107 11.49 8.85 6.11
N VAL A 108 10.87 8.42 5.01
CA VAL A 108 10.23 7.10 4.89
C VAL A 108 10.87 6.29 3.77
N ILE A 109 10.70 4.99 3.82
CA ILE A 109 11.19 4.05 2.82
C ILE A 109 10.14 2.96 2.57
N GLY A 110 9.98 2.53 1.35
CA GLY A 110 9.16 1.37 0.99
C GLY A 110 9.76 0.08 1.54
N VAL A 111 8.91 -0.75 2.12
CA VAL A 111 9.30 -2.05 2.66
C VAL A 111 9.12 -3.13 1.61
N CYS A 112 7.97 -3.13 0.90
CA CYS A 112 7.68 -4.07 -0.19
C CYS A 112 6.50 -3.59 -1.03
N GLY A 113 6.29 -4.23 -2.19
CA GLY A 113 5.01 -4.23 -2.88
C GLY A 113 3.96 -4.97 -2.06
N LEU A 114 2.69 -4.77 -2.38
CA LEU A 114 1.61 -5.47 -1.69
C LEU A 114 0.67 -6.16 -2.69
N SER A 115 0.06 -5.40 -3.61
CA SER A 115 -0.98 -5.96 -4.46
C SER A 115 -1.31 -5.10 -5.67
N THR A 116 -2.03 -5.72 -6.61
CA THR A 116 -2.82 -5.09 -7.67
C THR A 116 -4.20 -5.73 -7.75
N CYS A 117 -5.18 -5.04 -8.30
CA CYS A 117 -6.52 -5.56 -8.57
C CYS A 117 -7.24 -4.71 -9.61
N ALA A 118 -8.46 -5.09 -9.98
CA ALA A 118 -9.35 -4.27 -10.79
C ALA A 118 -9.89 -3.07 -9.99
N LEU A 119 -9.26 -1.91 -10.15
CA LEU A 119 -9.72 -0.62 -9.59
C LEU A 119 -10.55 0.09 -10.66
N THR A 120 -11.84 0.39 -10.38
CA THR A 120 -12.77 0.93 -11.37
C THR A 120 -13.52 2.17 -10.88
N LEU A 121 -13.77 3.13 -11.78
CA LEU A 121 -14.71 4.22 -11.55
C LEU A 121 -16.10 3.74 -11.95
N ASN A 122 -16.98 3.59 -10.97
CA ASN A 122 -18.36 3.13 -11.13
C ASN A 122 -19.32 4.27 -10.90
N THR A 123 -20.46 4.28 -11.60
CA THR A 123 -21.48 5.35 -11.53
C THR A 123 -22.90 4.81 -11.46
N ASN A 124 -23.78 5.53 -10.75
CA ASN A 124 -25.23 5.32 -10.75
C ASN A 124 -25.98 6.27 -11.70
N ARG A 125 -25.27 7.02 -12.54
CA ARG A 125 -25.86 7.95 -13.52
C ARG A 125 -25.78 7.38 -14.92
N PRO A 126 -26.90 6.97 -15.55
CA PRO A 126 -26.89 6.33 -16.89
C PRO A 126 -26.21 7.15 -17.98
N ARG A 127 -26.12 8.50 -17.82
CA ARG A 127 -25.51 9.40 -18.79
C ARG A 127 -23.97 9.44 -18.73
N LEU A 128 -23.36 8.98 -17.63
CA LEU A 128 -21.90 9.06 -17.43
C LEU A 128 -21.22 7.81 -18.02
N ASN A 129 -20.89 7.84 -19.31
CA ASN A 129 -20.25 6.73 -20.01
C ASN A 129 -18.74 6.95 -20.23
N SER A 130 -18.26 8.17 -20.01
CA SER A 130 -16.86 8.57 -20.15
C SER A 130 -16.52 9.69 -19.16
N LEU A 131 -15.24 9.99 -18.97
CA LEU A 131 -14.80 11.11 -18.12
C LEU A 131 -15.25 12.48 -18.69
N ALA A 132 -15.59 12.56 -20.00
CA ALA A 132 -16.07 13.79 -20.63
C ALA A 132 -17.52 14.15 -20.23
N ASP A 133 -18.29 13.17 -19.76
CA ASP A 133 -19.71 13.36 -19.44
C ASP A 133 -19.93 13.97 -18.05
N PHE A 134 -18.88 14.03 -17.21
CA PHE A 134 -18.96 14.60 -15.88
C PHE A 134 -19.13 16.11 -15.90
N THR A 135 -20.06 16.60 -15.10
CA THR A 135 -20.35 18.01 -14.87
C THR A 135 -20.04 18.39 -13.42
N PRO A 136 -19.95 19.68 -13.07
CA PRO A 136 -19.68 20.12 -11.69
C PRO A 136 -20.63 19.56 -10.63
N ASP A 137 -21.83 19.14 -11.03
CA ASP A 137 -22.85 18.56 -10.14
C ASP A 137 -22.59 17.07 -9.82
N ASP A 138 -21.68 16.41 -10.56
CA ASP A 138 -21.37 14.99 -10.40
C ASP A 138 -20.20 14.81 -9.44
N LYS A 139 -20.48 14.45 -8.20
CA LYS A 139 -19.42 14.21 -7.24
C LYS A 139 -18.85 12.79 -7.34
N ILE A 140 -17.52 12.70 -7.32
CA ILE A 140 -16.72 11.47 -7.40
C ILE A 140 -16.16 11.19 -6.02
N ALA A 141 -16.59 10.12 -5.38
CA ALA A 141 -16.07 9.69 -4.10
C ALA A 141 -14.72 8.98 -4.27
N LEU A 142 -13.75 9.35 -3.43
CA LEU A 142 -12.39 8.81 -3.34
C LEU A 142 -12.00 8.67 -1.86
N PRO A 143 -11.17 7.69 -1.44
CA PRO A 143 -10.71 7.57 -0.05
C PRO A 143 -9.94 8.80 0.45
N GLY A 144 -9.32 9.56 -0.46
CA GLY A 144 -8.63 10.80 -0.16
C GLY A 144 -8.37 11.60 -1.43
N ILE A 145 -8.63 12.90 -1.38
CA ILE A 145 -8.44 13.79 -2.53
C ILE A 145 -6.96 14.04 -2.81
N LYS A 146 -6.60 14.18 -4.10
CA LYS A 146 -5.27 14.55 -4.63
C LYS A 146 -4.13 13.55 -4.42
N THR A 147 -4.10 12.78 -3.34
CA THR A 147 -2.94 11.94 -2.99
C THR A 147 -3.26 10.46 -2.83
N SER A 148 -4.55 10.08 -2.73
CA SER A 148 -4.91 8.66 -2.72
C SER A 148 -4.61 7.99 -4.06
N LEU A 149 -4.47 6.68 -4.06
CA LEU A 149 -4.33 5.88 -5.28
C LEU A 149 -5.41 6.25 -6.31
N ALA A 150 -6.68 6.21 -5.90
CA ALA A 150 -7.81 6.53 -6.77
C ALA A 150 -7.75 7.95 -7.34
N ALA A 151 -7.32 8.94 -6.54
CA ALA A 151 -7.19 10.33 -6.98
C ALA A 151 -6.11 10.48 -8.07
N VAL A 152 -4.92 9.92 -7.84
CA VAL A 152 -3.81 10.03 -8.81
C VAL A 152 -4.11 9.24 -10.08
N VAL A 153 -4.73 8.06 -9.97
CA VAL A 153 -5.15 7.28 -11.15
C VAL A 153 -6.22 8.03 -11.94
N LEU A 154 -7.19 8.66 -11.28
CA LEU A 154 -8.18 9.51 -11.96
C LEU A 154 -7.47 10.64 -12.72
N GLN A 155 -6.50 11.32 -12.11
CA GLN A 155 -5.73 12.37 -12.80
C GLN A 155 -4.94 11.83 -13.99
N MET A 156 -4.38 10.62 -13.92
CA MET A 156 -3.70 9.95 -15.05
C MET A 156 -4.66 9.65 -16.19
N LEU A 157 -5.86 9.14 -15.89
CA LEU A 157 -6.93 8.90 -16.88
C LEU A 157 -7.41 10.21 -17.53
N VAL A 158 -7.58 11.25 -16.72
CA VAL A 158 -7.95 12.59 -17.21
C VAL A 158 -6.86 13.17 -18.12
N ALA A 159 -5.58 13.02 -17.71
CA ALA A 159 -4.45 13.47 -18.53
C ALA A 159 -4.36 12.71 -19.86
N GLN A 160 -4.65 11.41 -19.87
CA GLN A 160 -4.70 10.60 -21.09
C GLN A 160 -5.80 11.08 -22.04
N GLN A 161 -6.98 11.36 -21.51
CA GLN A 161 -8.14 11.73 -22.34
C GLN A 161 -8.13 13.19 -22.80
N PHE A 162 -7.69 14.12 -21.94
CA PHE A 162 -7.78 15.57 -22.18
C PHE A 162 -6.43 16.26 -22.37
N GLY A 163 -5.34 15.52 -22.34
CA GLY A 163 -3.97 16.02 -22.38
C GLY A 163 -3.40 16.36 -20.99
N PRO A 164 -2.06 16.28 -20.84
CA PRO A 164 -1.38 16.42 -19.54
C PRO A 164 -1.66 17.75 -18.82
N ALA A 165 -1.88 18.86 -19.57
CA ALA A 165 -2.19 20.16 -18.98
C ALA A 165 -3.56 20.20 -18.26
N ASN A 166 -4.45 19.28 -18.59
CA ASN A 166 -5.81 19.20 -18.05
C ASN A 166 -5.99 18.10 -16.98
N TYR A 167 -4.91 17.52 -16.48
CA TYR A 167 -4.92 16.39 -15.55
C TYR A 167 -5.85 16.58 -14.34
N ALA A 168 -5.99 17.81 -13.85
CA ALA A 168 -6.78 18.14 -12.66
C ALA A 168 -8.24 18.58 -13.01
N LYS A 169 -8.70 18.39 -14.25
CA LYS A 169 -10.02 18.84 -14.69
C LYS A 169 -11.18 18.34 -13.83
N LEU A 170 -11.09 17.12 -13.32
CA LEU A 170 -12.11 16.51 -12.47
C LEU A 170 -11.84 16.69 -10.96
N ASP A 171 -10.70 17.23 -10.54
CA ASP A 171 -10.37 17.41 -9.11
C ASP A 171 -11.45 18.21 -8.34
N PRO A 172 -12.06 19.29 -8.86
CA PRO A 172 -13.12 20.03 -8.17
C PRO A 172 -14.40 19.21 -7.90
N MET A 173 -14.57 18.09 -8.59
CA MET A 173 -15.70 17.17 -8.43
C MET A 173 -15.41 16.07 -7.40
N THR A 174 -14.17 15.94 -6.93
CA THR A 174 -13.79 14.86 -6.00
C THR A 174 -14.18 15.17 -4.56
N VAL A 175 -14.65 14.14 -3.85
CA VAL A 175 -15.04 14.19 -2.43
C VAL A 175 -14.32 13.07 -1.68
N GLY A 176 -13.68 13.41 -0.55
CA GLY A 176 -13.00 12.44 0.31
C GLY A 176 -14.01 11.66 1.15
N LEU A 177 -14.20 10.38 0.86
CA LEU A 177 -15.03 9.45 1.62
C LEU A 177 -14.33 8.09 1.68
N PRO A 178 -14.19 7.47 2.87
CA PRO A 178 -13.74 6.08 2.99
C PRO A 178 -14.61 5.16 2.14
N HIS A 179 -14.02 4.08 1.63
CA HIS A 179 -14.72 3.16 0.72
C HIS A 179 -16.09 2.65 1.21
N PRO A 180 -16.30 2.27 2.50
CA PRO A 180 -17.63 1.85 2.97
C PRO A 180 -18.68 2.95 2.90
N GLU A 181 -18.30 4.20 3.20
CA GLU A 181 -19.19 5.36 3.14
C GLU A 181 -19.49 5.76 1.70
N ALA A 182 -18.47 5.75 0.84
CA ALA A 182 -18.60 6.00 -0.59
C ALA A 182 -19.55 4.98 -1.26
N TYR A 183 -19.37 3.70 -0.96
CA TYR A 183 -20.26 2.62 -1.40
C TYR A 183 -21.72 2.88 -0.96
N ALA A 184 -21.94 3.15 0.32
CA ALA A 184 -23.29 3.40 0.83
C ALA A 184 -23.93 4.64 0.17
N ALA A 185 -23.16 5.71 -0.04
CA ALA A 185 -23.62 6.92 -0.69
C ALA A 185 -24.02 6.66 -2.15
N LEU A 186 -23.17 5.96 -2.94
CA LEU A 186 -23.43 5.61 -4.33
C LEU A 186 -24.67 4.70 -4.46
N MET A 187 -24.74 3.64 -3.64
CA MET A 187 -25.84 2.66 -3.68
C MET A 187 -27.19 3.26 -3.30
N SER A 188 -27.19 4.25 -2.40
CA SER A 188 -28.43 4.93 -1.97
C SER A 188 -29.10 5.68 -3.13
N GLY A 189 -28.32 6.22 -4.06
CA GLY A 189 -28.78 7.07 -5.17
C GLY A 189 -29.43 8.39 -4.73
N LYS A 190 -29.34 8.74 -3.44
CA LYS A 190 -30.02 9.90 -2.82
C LYS A 190 -29.05 11.01 -2.41
N THR A 191 -27.76 10.85 -2.69
CA THR A 191 -26.71 11.82 -2.37
C THR A 191 -26.22 12.51 -3.64
N GLU A 192 -25.36 13.51 -3.48
CA GLU A 192 -24.64 14.14 -4.60
C GLU A 192 -23.56 13.22 -5.24
N ILE A 193 -23.21 12.09 -4.58
CA ILE A 193 -22.22 11.14 -5.08
C ILE A 193 -22.81 10.45 -6.31
N ALA A 194 -22.23 10.78 -7.46
CA ALA A 194 -22.58 10.24 -8.77
C ALA A 194 -21.67 9.07 -9.18
N ALA A 195 -20.46 9.02 -8.63
CA ALA A 195 -19.49 7.97 -8.96
C ALA A 195 -18.59 7.67 -7.75
N HIS A 196 -18.01 6.46 -7.74
CA HIS A 196 -17.02 6.03 -6.77
C HIS A 196 -15.87 5.31 -7.49
N PHE A 197 -14.64 5.71 -7.21
CA PHE A 197 -13.48 5.00 -7.73
C PHE A 197 -13.08 3.93 -6.73
N ALA A 198 -13.53 2.71 -6.97
CA ALA A 198 -13.58 1.63 -6.00
C ALA A 198 -12.65 0.46 -6.37
N SER A 199 -12.09 -0.16 -5.33
CA SER A 199 -11.44 -1.48 -5.41
C SER A 199 -12.39 -2.58 -4.91
N PRO A 200 -12.14 -3.87 -5.23
CA PRO A 200 -12.89 -4.96 -4.61
C PRO A 200 -12.73 -4.97 -3.07
N PRO A 201 -13.79 -5.25 -2.32
CA PRO A 201 -15.08 -5.79 -2.77
C PRO A 201 -16.06 -4.74 -3.28
N PHE A 202 -15.84 -3.45 -2.99
CA PHE A 202 -16.84 -2.41 -3.25
C PHE A 202 -17.15 -2.28 -4.74
N SER A 203 -16.15 -2.30 -5.61
CA SER A 203 -16.35 -2.25 -7.07
C SER A 203 -17.22 -3.42 -7.58
N ILE A 204 -17.03 -4.62 -7.03
CA ILE A 204 -17.81 -5.82 -7.41
C ILE A 204 -19.24 -5.71 -6.90
N LEU A 205 -19.42 -5.31 -5.62
CA LEU A 205 -20.74 -5.14 -5.01
C LEU A 205 -21.56 -4.04 -5.70
N GLU A 206 -20.91 -2.96 -6.14
CA GLU A 206 -21.53 -1.90 -6.94
C GLU A 206 -21.99 -2.43 -8.29
N LEU A 207 -21.10 -3.10 -9.04
CA LEU A 207 -21.42 -3.61 -10.38
C LEU A 207 -22.40 -4.78 -10.38
N ALA A 208 -22.67 -5.41 -9.24
CA ALA A 208 -23.75 -6.37 -9.08
C ALA A 208 -25.15 -5.73 -9.14
N ASP A 209 -25.27 -4.43 -8.86
CA ASP A 209 -26.51 -3.68 -8.99
C ASP A 209 -26.67 -3.16 -10.43
N LYS A 210 -27.77 -3.55 -11.10
CA LYS A 210 -28.08 -3.16 -12.50
C LYS A 210 -28.19 -1.66 -12.73
N ARG A 211 -28.31 -0.85 -11.68
CA ARG A 211 -28.33 0.62 -11.76
C ARG A 211 -26.94 1.22 -11.91
N ILE A 212 -25.89 0.43 -11.68
CA ILE A 212 -24.51 0.88 -11.67
C ILE A 212 -23.76 0.28 -12.85
N HIS A 213 -22.90 1.07 -13.46
CA HIS A 213 -22.00 0.62 -14.50
C HIS A 213 -20.61 1.24 -14.34
N LYS A 214 -19.63 0.58 -14.96
CA LYS A 214 -18.23 1.04 -15.01
C LYS A 214 -18.06 2.11 -16.07
N VAL A 215 -17.37 3.20 -15.72
CA VAL A 215 -16.96 4.28 -16.64
C VAL A 215 -15.57 3.99 -17.21
N VAL A 216 -14.58 3.76 -16.34
CA VAL A 216 -13.16 3.50 -16.69
C VAL A 216 -12.52 2.59 -15.67
N ALA A 217 -11.38 2.02 -16.00
CA ALA A 217 -10.56 1.21 -15.08
C ALA A 217 -9.13 1.76 -14.97
N ALA A 218 -8.47 1.51 -13.84
CA ALA A 218 -7.08 1.88 -13.63
C ALA A 218 -6.12 1.20 -14.62
N SER A 219 -6.46 -0.03 -15.06
CA SER A 219 -5.71 -0.77 -16.07
C SER A 219 -5.58 -0.03 -17.40
N ASP A 220 -6.51 0.89 -17.71
CA ASP A 220 -6.53 1.65 -18.96
C ASP A 220 -5.31 2.60 -19.08
N VAL A 221 -4.70 2.99 -17.95
CA VAL A 221 -3.47 3.81 -17.92
C VAL A 221 -2.27 3.11 -17.31
N LEU A 222 -2.48 2.17 -16.38
CA LEU A 222 -1.40 1.56 -15.60
C LEU A 222 -0.98 0.19 -16.13
N GLY A 223 -1.87 -0.50 -16.87
CA GLY A 223 -1.70 -1.93 -17.07
C GLY A 223 -1.66 -2.67 -15.71
N GLN A 224 -0.88 -3.74 -15.64
CA GLN A 224 -0.63 -4.42 -14.36
C GLN A 224 0.51 -3.71 -13.60
N SER A 225 0.17 -2.93 -12.59
CA SER A 225 1.11 -2.21 -11.73
C SER A 225 0.73 -2.39 -10.28
N THR A 226 1.73 -2.39 -9.40
CA THR A 226 1.50 -2.42 -7.94
C THR A 226 0.70 -1.19 -7.55
N LEU A 227 -0.51 -1.42 -7.05
CA LEU A 227 -1.42 -0.38 -6.59
C LEU A 227 -1.08 0.05 -5.17
N ASP A 228 -0.90 -0.92 -4.28
CA ASP A 228 -0.56 -0.69 -2.88
C ASP A 228 0.83 -1.23 -2.53
N VAL A 229 1.48 -0.54 -1.61
CA VAL A 229 2.79 -0.87 -1.07
C VAL A 229 2.77 -0.83 0.45
N VAL A 230 3.78 -1.44 1.08
CA VAL A 230 4.09 -1.25 2.49
C VAL A 230 5.27 -0.32 2.62
N PHE A 231 5.20 0.61 3.58
CA PHE A 231 6.28 1.55 3.87
C PHE A 231 6.44 1.78 5.38
N ALA A 232 7.57 2.34 5.78
CA ALA A 232 7.91 2.60 7.18
C ALA A 232 8.80 3.86 7.31
N PRO A 233 8.89 4.49 8.50
CA PRO A 233 9.90 5.49 8.77
C PRO A 233 11.29 4.89 8.61
N LYS A 234 12.17 5.56 7.87
CA LYS A 234 13.54 5.06 7.65
C LYS A 234 14.26 4.78 8.99
N ARG A 235 14.06 5.66 9.98
CA ARG A 235 14.62 5.47 11.33
C ARG A 235 14.16 4.18 12.02
N PHE A 236 12.90 3.76 11.78
CA PHE A 236 12.38 2.51 12.35
C PHE A 236 13.05 1.31 11.67
N VAL A 237 13.14 1.34 10.34
CA VAL A 237 13.83 0.30 9.56
C VAL A 237 15.29 0.15 9.99
N ASP A 238 16.01 1.25 10.10
CA ASP A 238 17.44 1.26 10.47
C ASP A 238 17.67 0.75 11.92
N ALA A 239 16.73 1.03 12.83
CA ALA A 239 16.82 0.64 14.24
C ALA A 239 16.34 -0.81 14.50
N ASN A 240 15.58 -1.41 13.58
CA ASN A 240 14.91 -2.70 13.79
C ASN A 240 15.14 -3.68 12.62
N PRO A 241 16.39 -3.97 12.22
CA PRO A 241 16.69 -4.78 11.03
C PRO A 241 16.17 -6.22 11.13
N ALA A 242 16.18 -6.84 12.32
CA ALA A 242 15.66 -8.19 12.49
C ALA A 242 14.12 -8.20 12.42
N THR A 243 13.44 -7.20 13.01
CA THR A 243 11.99 -7.03 12.86
C THR A 243 11.61 -6.87 11.39
N MET A 244 12.36 -6.07 10.62
CA MET A 244 12.08 -5.87 9.19
C MET A 244 12.33 -7.14 8.37
N THR A 245 13.35 -7.91 8.70
CA THR A 245 13.59 -9.23 8.08
C THR A 245 12.45 -10.19 8.36
N ALA A 246 11.98 -10.27 9.61
CA ALA A 246 10.83 -11.08 10.00
C ALA A 246 9.53 -10.60 9.30
N PHE A 247 9.35 -9.29 9.15
CA PHE A 247 8.20 -8.73 8.45
C PHE A 247 8.19 -9.14 6.98
N LEU A 248 9.31 -9.04 6.27
CA LEU A 248 9.41 -9.47 4.86
C LEU A 248 9.16 -10.97 4.72
N ALA A 249 9.70 -11.79 5.62
CA ALA A 249 9.42 -13.23 5.64
C ALA A 249 7.93 -13.53 5.89
N ALA A 250 7.27 -12.76 6.76
CA ALA A 250 5.85 -12.90 7.03
C ALA A 250 4.96 -12.48 5.85
N ILE A 251 5.35 -11.45 5.09
CA ILE A 251 4.67 -11.06 3.83
C ILE A 251 4.85 -12.12 2.76
N ASP A 252 6.07 -12.67 2.59
CA ASP A 252 6.32 -13.73 1.62
C ASP A 252 5.53 -15.01 2.00
N GLU A 253 5.45 -15.35 3.29
CA GLU A 253 4.61 -16.46 3.80
C GLU A 253 3.11 -16.19 3.56
N ALA A 254 2.62 -14.97 3.79
CA ALA A 254 1.24 -14.59 3.51
C ALA A 254 0.92 -14.73 2.02
N ASN A 255 1.81 -14.27 1.12
CA ASN A 255 1.63 -14.39 -0.32
C ASN A 255 1.62 -15.86 -0.78
N ALA A 256 2.48 -16.70 -0.20
CA ALA A 256 2.49 -18.14 -0.46
C ALA A 256 1.17 -18.78 -0.02
N LEU A 257 0.66 -18.48 1.18
CA LEU A 257 -0.64 -18.96 1.67
C LEU A 257 -1.80 -18.55 0.75
N ILE A 258 -1.79 -17.31 0.24
CA ILE A 258 -2.82 -16.84 -0.69
C ILE A 258 -2.78 -17.62 -2.01
N ALA A 259 -1.58 -17.94 -2.50
CA ALA A 259 -1.40 -18.68 -3.75
C ALA A 259 -1.75 -20.17 -3.59
N ASP A 260 -1.30 -20.80 -2.50
CA ASP A 260 -1.42 -22.24 -2.28
C ASP A 260 -2.80 -22.63 -1.75
N ASP A 261 -3.43 -21.79 -0.91
CA ASP A 261 -4.76 -21.99 -0.33
C ASP A 261 -5.61 -20.72 -0.36
N PRO A 262 -6.12 -20.33 -1.54
CA PRO A 262 -6.98 -19.16 -1.68
C PRO A 262 -8.26 -19.21 -0.82
N ALA A 263 -8.75 -20.41 -0.47
CA ALA A 263 -9.92 -20.56 0.38
C ALA A 263 -9.61 -20.17 1.82
N ALA A 264 -8.47 -20.61 2.37
CA ALA A 264 -8.01 -20.18 3.69
C ALA A 264 -7.71 -18.66 3.74
N ALA A 265 -7.19 -18.09 2.66
CA ALA A 265 -6.99 -16.64 2.53
C ALA A 265 -8.33 -15.87 2.50
N ALA A 266 -9.34 -16.39 1.78
CA ALA A 266 -10.69 -15.83 1.75
C ALA A 266 -11.32 -15.82 3.16
N GLN A 267 -11.15 -16.89 3.93
CA GLN A 267 -11.62 -16.95 5.31
C GLN A 267 -10.92 -15.94 6.22
N SER A 268 -9.60 -15.72 6.05
CA SER A 268 -8.87 -14.67 6.77
C SER A 268 -9.42 -13.27 6.45
N TYR A 269 -9.72 -13.01 5.17
CA TYR A 269 -10.38 -11.79 4.74
C TYR A 269 -11.74 -11.57 5.42
N ILE A 270 -12.62 -12.58 5.39
CA ILE A 270 -13.98 -12.51 5.96
C ILE A 270 -13.96 -12.19 7.44
N ARG A 271 -13.02 -12.78 8.21
CA ARG A 271 -12.88 -12.50 9.64
C ARG A 271 -12.52 -11.06 9.98
N LEU A 272 -11.84 -10.38 9.07
CA LEU A 272 -11.30 -9.02 9.30
C LEU A 272 -11.98 -7.94 8.45
N ALA A 273 -12.73 -8.33 7.41
CA ALA A 273 -13.35 -7.40 6.49
C ALA A 273 -14.58 -6.72 7.09
N SER A 274 -14.79 -5.46 6.70
CA SER A 274 -15.98 -4.68 7.08
C SER A 274 -17.20 -5.01 6.21
N ALA A 275 -17.00 -5.50 4.99
CA ALA A 275 -18.07 -5.83 4.06
C ALA A 275 -18.53 -7.28 4.24
N LYS A 276 -19.85 -7.48 4.37
CA LYS A 276 -20.44 -8.83 4.43
C LYS A 276 -20.53 -9.39 3.01
N MET A 277 -19.77 -10.46 2.76
CA MET A 277 -19.78 -11.20 1.49
C MET A 277 -19.87 -12.69 1.77
N SER A 278 -20.37 -13.46 0.79
CA SER A 278 -20.31 -14.91 0.86
C SER A 278 -18.85 -15.39 0.69
N GLU A 279 -18.52 -16.55 1.24
CA GLU A 279 -17.19 -17.15 1.07
C GLU A 279 -16.88 -17.40 -0.43
N ALA A 280 -17.88 -17.80 -1.20
CA ALA A 280 -17.74 -18.02 -2.64
C ALA A 280 -17.35 -16.72 -3.38
N ASP A 281 -17.99 -15.58 -3.06
CA ASP A 281 -17.69 -14.30 -3.70
C ASP A 281 -16.28 -13.82 -3.33
N VAL A 282 -15.88 -13.97 -2.05
CA VAL A 282 -14.52 -13.60 -1.60
C VAL A 282 -13.49 -14.51 -2.26
N LEU A 283 -13.74 -15.81 -2.36
CA LEU A 283 -12.84 -16.74 -3.03
C LEU A 283 -12.69 -16.39 -4.52
N GLN A 284 -13.78 -16.01 -5.19
CA GLN A 284 -13.72 -15.54 -6.57
C GLN A 284 -12.85 -14.28 -6.69
N MET A 285 -13.01 -13.33 -5.78
CA MET A 285 -12.22 -12.10 -5.72
C MET A 285 -10.73 -12.35 -5.49
N VAL A 286 -10.37 -13.31 -4.61
CA VAL A 286 -8.98 -13.72 -4.38
C VAL A 286 -8.36 -14.38 -5.61
N LYS A 287 -9.16 -15.15 -6.37
CA LYS A 287 -8.75 -15.87 -7.60
C LYS A 287 -8.86 -15.02 -8.86
N ASP A 288 -9.34 -13.79 -8.77
CA ASP A 288 -9.47 -12.91 -9.93
C ASP A 288 -8.10 -12.76 -10.61
N PRO A 289 -7.97 -12.97 -11.93
CA PRO A 289 -6.71 -12.87 -12.66
C PRO A 289 -6.07 -11.47 -12.57
N ASP A 290 -6.85 -10.43 -12.32
CA ASP A 290 -6.36 -9.08 -12.10
C ASP A 290 -5.85 -8.85 -10.67
N SER A 291 -6.24 -9.71 -9.71
CA SER A 291 -5.74 -9.67 -8.33
C SER A 291 -4.39 -10.39 -8.23
N LYS A 292 -3.32 -9.63 -7.97
CA LYS A 292 -1.97 -10.15 -7.75
C LYS A 292 -1.44 -9.67 -6.42
N PHE A 293 -0.82 -10.58 -5.68
CA PHE A 293 -0.22 -10.31 -4.38
C PHE A 293 1.27 -10.63 -4.46
N SER A 294 2.11 -9.61 -4.25
CA SER A 294 3.56 -9.75 -4.40
C SER A 294 4.31 -8.73 -3.58
N ALA A 295 5.33 -9.18 -2.86
CA ALA A 295 6.27 -8.30 -2.18
C ALA A 295 7.20 -7.57 -3.14
N THR A 296 7.28 -7.97 -4.41
CA THR A 296 8.07 -7.29 -5.45
C THR A 296 7.25 -6.18 -6.09
N PRO A 297 7.62 -4.90 -5.93
CA PRO A 297 6.89 -3.81 -6.55
C PRO A 297 7.13 -3.78 -8.07
N THR A 298 6.06 -3.56 -8.85
CA THR A 298 6.12 -3.43 -10.31
C THR A 298 5.38 -2.19 -10.79
N GLY A 299 5.93 -1.48 -11.78
CA GLY A 299 5.29 -0.31 -12.40
C GLY A 299 5.14 0.91 -11.49
N VAL A 300 5.79 0.95 -10.32
CA VAL A 300 5.64 2.05 -9.33
C VAL A 300 6.24 3.36 -9.82
N THR A 301 7.23 3.30 -10.72
CA THR A 301 7.85 4.50 -11.32
C THR A 301 6.86 5.33 -12.13
N ARG A 302 5.86 4.70 -12.75
CA ARG A 302 4.81 5.41 -13.52
C ARG A 302 4.08 6.46 -12.71
N TYR A 303 3.77 6.15 -11.44
CA TYR A 303 3.16 7.14 -10.54
C TYR A 303 4.12 8.30 -10.24
N ALA A 304 5.36 7.98 -9.90
CA ALA A 304 6.36 8.99 -9.58
C ALA A 304 6.66 9.92 -10.76
N GLU A 305 6.75 9.37 -11.96
CA GLU A 305 6.94 10.12 -13.21
C GLU A 305 5.76 11.04 -13.48
N PHE A 306 4.52 10.52 -13.42
CA PHE A 306 3.32 11.33 -13.62
C PHE A 306 3.22 12.44 -12.57
N MET A 307 3.37 12.11 -11.28
CA MET A 307 3.27 13.06 -10.19
C MET A 307 4.34 14.16 -10.27
N HIS A 308 5.54 13.83 -10.74
CA HIS A 308 6.61 14.80 -10.99
C HIS A 308 6.27 15.67 -12.20
N GLN A 309 5.78 15.08 -13.30
CA GLN A 309 5.40 15.79 -14.52
C GLN A 309 4.31 16.85 -14.26
N VAL A 310 3.31 16.53 -13.43
CA VAL A 310 2.23 17.46 -13.07
C VAL A 310 2.57 18.37 -11.89
N GLY A 311 3.78 18.29 -11.34
CA GLY A 311 4.25 19.14 -10.25
C GLY A 311 3.70 18.77 -8.87
N SER A 312 3.03 17.63 -8.71
CA SER A 312 2.53 17.15 -7.41
C SER A 312 3.66 16.78 -6.45
N VAL A 313 4.79 16.32 -6.97
CA VAL A 313 6.04 16.11 -6.25
C VAL A 313 7.19 16.82 -6.95
N LYS A 314 8.14 17.34 -6.16
CA LYS A 314 9.29 18.08 -6.69
C LYS A 314 10.43 17.17 -7.15
N VAL A 315 10.48 15.97 -6.64
CA VAL A 315 11.53 14.98 -6.91
C VAL A 315 10.89 13.63 -7.19
N LYS A 316 11.53 12.85 -8.06
CA LYS A 316 11.17 11.47 -8.37
C LYS A 316 12.39 10.56 -8.17
N PRO A 317 12.20 9.24 -8.00
CA PRO A 317 13.31 8.30 -7.98
C PRO A 317 13.91 8.16 -9.38
N ASP A 318 15.20 7.85 -9.47
CA ASP A 318 15.85 7.50 -10.73
C ASP A 318 15.52 6.05 -11.11
N ARG A 319 15.39 5.19 -10.12
CA ARG A 319 15.02 3.76 -10.26
C ARG A 319 13.97 3.42 -9.21
N TRP A 320 13.13 2.42 -9.50
CA TRP A 320 12.14 1.94 -8.53
C TRP A 320 12.77 1.55 -7.18
N SER A 321 13.99 0.97 -7.21
CA SER A 321 14.72 0.53 -6.02
C SER A 321 15.12 1.67 -5.07
N ASP A 322 15.16 2.91 -5.55
CA ASP A 322 15.48 4.08 -4.71
C ASP A 322 14.34 4.44 -3.75
N LEU A 323 13.14 3.92 -4.03
CA LEU A 323 11.97 4.04 -3.15
C LEU A 323 11.96 3.01 -2.02
N PHE A 324 12.66 1.89 -2.16
CA PHE A 324 12.49 0.72 -1.30
C PHE A 324 13.76 0.33 -0.55
N MET A 325 13.59 -0.52 0.47
CA MET A 325 14.71 -1.09 1.22
C MET A 325 15.71 -1.77 0.28
N PRO A 326 17.03 -1.62 0.51
CA PRO A 326 18.08 -2.15 -0.38
C PRO A 326 17.96 -3.65 -0.65
N VAL A 327 17.44 -4.43 0.30
CA VAL A 327 17.24 -5.88 0.15
C VAL A 327 16.29 -6.23 -1.00
N LEU A 328 15.39 -5.32 -1.39
CA LEU A 328 14.48 -5.55 -2.51
C LEU A 328 15.14 -5.33 -3.88
N ALA A 329 16.29 -4.66 -3.95
CA ALA A 329 16.96 -4.38 -5.23
C ALA A 329 17.39 -5.64 -6.00
N SER A 330 17.47 -6.79 -5.32
CA SER A 330 17.72 -8.09 -5.95
C SER A 330 16.47 -8.72 -6.60
N ARG A 331 15.27 -8.19 -6.34
CA ARG A 331 14.02 -8.67 -6.93
C ARG A 331 13.80 -8.03 -8.30
N ALA A 332 13.06 -8.69 -9.18
CA ALA A 332 12.75 -8.19 -10.53
C ALA A 332 11.61 -7.15 -10.50
N GLY A 333 11.79 -6.05 -9.77
CA GLY A 333 10.84 -4.95 -9.68
C GLY A 333 10.95 -3.93 -10.83
N SER A 334 9.99 -2.97 -10.92
CA SER A 334 10.01 -1.89 -11.92
C SER A 334 9.25 -0.62 -11.48
#